data_2ce38981e99b52db10568f41369f0b0c
#
_entry.id   2ce38981e99b52db10568f41369f0b0c
#
_cell.length_a   1.000
_cell.length_b   1.000
_cell.length_c   1.000
_cell.angle_alpha   90.00
_cell.angle_beta   90.00
_cell.angle_gamma   90.00
#
_symmetry.space_group_name_H-M   'P 1'
#
loop_
_entity.id
_entity.type
_entity.pdbx_description
1 polymer ?
#
loop_
_entity_poly.entity_id
_entity_poly.type
_entity_poly.pdbx_seq_one_letter_code
_entity_poly.pdbx_strand_id
1 'polypeptide(L)'
;RQALVPLYDFLYDYLKTDKADKMDIYAGAFKKWADNIIDNGVPHNNWNLMQARYIMSIGMILESDASYPDKKGGEYYIDYVLNRSSIRQWSLKQLADYGYDAETGIWAECPGYSQVVVGDYTDMVTIFDRNLGMDLTEEIPVIKKAVAADPQYLFPDCMTMGFGDTHPGKLNPAIFARMVANAQKHGKKDQERQFTAMLKLFDPDASKPATEKKNVRVAVTSFFSDKPLVIDLSLIHI
;
A
#
# COMPACT_ATOMS: atom_id res chain seq x y z
N ARG A 1 10.08 13.54 5.65
CA ARG A 1 8.71 13.70 6.19
C ARG A 1 8.04 12.35 6.44
N GLN A 2 8.11 11.37 5.53
CA GLN A 2 7.56 10.01 5.73
C GLN A 2 8.09 9.32 7.00
N ALA A 3 9.34 9.56 7.37
CA ALA A 3 9.95 8.97 8.55
C ALA A 3 9.40 9.51 9.89
N LEU A 4 8.70 10.66 9.88
CA LEU A 4 8.18 11.26 11.13
C LEU A 4 7.01 10.48 11.70
N VAL A 5 6.16 9.90 10.84
CA VAL A 5 4.99 9.13 11.29
C VAL A 5 5.43 7.85 12.03
N PRO A 6 6.24 6.95 11.44
CA PRO A 6 6.72 5.77 12.17
C PRO A 6 7.63 6.12 13.34
N LEU A 7 8.36 7.24 13.30
CA LEU A 7 9.15 7.69 14.46
C LEU A 7 8.25 8.09 15.63
N TYR A 8 7.15 8.81 15.35
CA TYR A 8 6.18 9.18 16.37
C TYR A 8 5.51 7.95 16.97
N ASP A 9 5.08 7.00 16.15
CA ASP A 9 4.51 5.74 16.58
C ASP A 9 5.47 4.96 17.47
N PHE A 10 6.73 4.80 17.03
CA PHE A 10 7.76 4.12 17.79
C PHE A 10 8.06 4.77 19.15
N LEU A 11 7.95 6.10 19.23
CA LEU A 11 8.21 6.87 20.46
C LEU A 11 6.94 7.16 21.26
N TYR A 12 5.77 6.69 20.82
CA TYR A 12 4.47 7.11 21.34
C TYR A 12 4.37 6.95 22.86
N ASP A 13 4.69 5.79 23.42
CA ASP A 13 4.60 5.54 24.87
C ASP A 13 5.53 6.43 25.68
N TYR A 14 6.75 6.65 25.17
CA TYR A 14 7.70 7.59 25.79
C TYR A 14 7.15 9.01 25.77
N LEU A 15 6.67 9.47 24.62
CA LEU A 15 6.11 10.82 24.48
C LEU A 15 4.86 11.02 25.36
N LYS A 16 4.00 10.00 25.43
CA LYS A 16 2.78 10.04 26.25
C LYS A 16 3.09 10.12 27.74
N THR A 17 4.20 9.52 28.17
CA THR A 17 4.64 9.53 29.59
C THR A 17 5.45 10.79 29.91
N ASP A 18 6.52 11.04 29.17
CA ASP A 18 7.52 12.07 29.53
C ASP A 18 7.25 13.43 28.90
N LYS A 19 6.39 13.50 27.89
CA LYS A 19 6.05 14.71 27.11
C LYS A 19 4.54 14.85 26.90
N ALA A 20 3.75 14.41 27.87
CA ALA A 20 2.28 14.43 27.78
C ALA A 20 1.72 15.82 27.43
N ASP A 21 2.35 16.89 27.93
CA ASP A 21 2.01 18.29 27.64
C ASP A 21 2.23 18.70 26.18
N LYS A 22 2.93 17.89 25.39
CA LYS A 22 3.21 18.14 23.96
C LYS A 22 2.37 17.28 23.00
N MET A 23 1.63 16.29 23.49
CA MET A 23 0.88 15.36 22.63
C MET A 23 -0.11 16.08 21.72
N ASP A 24 -0.84 17.07 22.24
CA ASP A 24 -1.76 17.87 21.42
C ASP A 24 -1.03 18.66 20.33
N ILE A 25 0.17 19.14 20.59
CA ILE A 25 1.00 19.87 19.62
C ILE A 25 1.41 18.92 18.49
N TYR A 26 1.87 17.72 18.82
CA TYR A 26 2.26 16.72 17.83
C TYR A 26 1.06 16.26 16.99
N ALA A 27 -0.03 15.88 17.63
CA ALA A 27 -1.27 15.51 16.95
C ALA A 27 -1.78 16.64 16.03
N GLY A 28 -1.79 17.88 16.54
CA GLY A 28 -2.18 19.07 15.77
C GLY A 28 -1.29 19.30 14.55
N ALA A 29 0.02 19.06 14.64
CA ALA A 29 0.93 19.16 13.51
C ALA A 29 0.65 18.10 12.43
N PHE A 30 0.40 16.85 12.82
CA PHE A 30 0.02 15.78 11.89
C PHE A 30 -1.34 16.04 11.24
N LYS A 31 -2.33 16.45 12.01
CA LYS A 31 -3.67 16.82 11.49
C LYS A 31 -3.58 17.96 10.48
N LYS A 32 -2.85 19.03 10.82
CA LYS A 32 -2.64 20.16 9.90
C LYS A 32 -1.95 19.71 8.61
N TRP A 33 -1.06 18.76 8.68
CA TRP A 33 -0.42 18.20 7.49
C TRP A 33 -1.42 17.41 6.64
N ALA A 34 -2.22 16.53 7.23
CA ALA A 34 -3.26 15.78 6.52
C ALA A 34 -4.31 16.73 5.89
N ASP A 35 -4.84 17.70 6.65
CA ASP A 35 -5.79 18.68 6.15
C ASP A 35 -5.20 19.50 5.00
N ASN A 36 -3.94 19.91 5.09
CA ASN A 36 -3.28 20.62 3.98
C ASN A 36 -3.18 19.78 2.69
N ILE A 37 -2.98 18.47 2.79
CA ILE A 37 -3.00 17.58 1.62
C ILE A 37 -4.41 17.52 1.04
N ILE A 38 -5.42 17.38 1.90
CA ILE A 38 -6.84 17.33 1.50
C ILE A 38 -7.26 18.60 0.73
N ASP A 39 -6.78 19.76 1.18
CA ASP A 39 -7.18 21.05 0.64
C ASP A 39 -6.35 21.51 -0.56
N ASN A 40 -5.09 21.08 -0.64
CA ASN A 40 -4.11 21.60 -1.60
C ASN A 40 -3.37 20.51 -2.40
N GLY A 41 -3.80 19.27 -2.31
CA GLY A 41 -3.15 18.13 -3.00
C GLY A 41 -3.31 18.16 -4.51
N VAL A 42 -2.79 17.14 -5.14
CA VAL A 42 -2.86 16.90 -6.60
C VAL A 42 -3.76 15.69 -6.85
N PRO A 43 -4.94 15.89 -7.45
CA PRO A 43 -5.89 14.80 -7.70
C PRO A 43 -5.55 13.97 -8.95
N HIS A 44 -6.25 12.88 -9.13
CA HIS A 44 -6.42 12.00 -10.30
C HIS A 44 -5.17 11.36 -10.93
N ASN A 45 -4.03 11.29 -10.27
CA ASN A 45 -2.84 10.59 -10.76
C ASN A 45 -2.08 9.89 -9.62
N ASN A 46 -0.88 9.37 -9.91
CA ASN A 46 -0.01 8.72 -8.92
C ASN A 46 0.28 9.60 -7.68
N TRP A 47 0.32 10.93 -7.82
CA TRP A 47 0.49 11.85 -6.68
C TRP A 47 -0.65 11.75 -5.68
N ASN A 48 -1.89 11.62 -6.15
CA ASN A 48 -3.05 11.43 -5.28
C ASN A 48 -2.88 10.21 -4.37
N LEU A 49 -2.37 9.10 -4.94
CA LEU A 49 -2.15 7.88 -4.20
C LEU A 49 -1.03 8.02 -3.15
N MET A 50 0.09 8.64 -3.52
CA MET A 50 1.15 8.97 -2.56
C MET A 50 0.63 9.83 -1.39
N GLN A 51 -0.21 10.81 -1.70
CA GLN A 51 -0.81 11.70 -0.70
C GLN A 51 -1.80 10.95 0.19
N ALA A 52 -2.62 10.07 -0.37
CA ALA A 52 -3.51 9.18 0.38
C ALA A 52 -2.74 8.32 1.40
N ARG A 53 -1.57 7.79 1.02
CA ARG A 53 -0.69 7.06 1.95
C ARG A 53 -0.24 7.91 3.12
N TYR A 54 0.07 9.20 2.91
CA TYR A 54 0.45 10.10 4.01
C TYR A 54 -0.73 10.35 4.95
N ILE A 55 -1.91 10.66 4.41
CA ILE A 55 -3.12 10.88 5.21
C ILE A 55 -3.46 9.62 6.01
N MET A 56 -3.43 8.45 5.36
CA MET A 56 -3.67 7.17 6.01
C MET A 56 -2.67 6.90 7.13
N SER A 57 -1.36 7.10 6.88
CA SER A 57 -0.32 6.89 7.89
C SER A 57 -0.52 7.82 9.09
N ILE A 58 -0.98 9.06 8.87
CA ILE A 58 -1.33 9.99 9.94
C ILE A 58 -2.55 9.46 10.70
N GLY A 59 -3.59 8.99 10.01
CA GLY A 59 -4.75 8.39 10.66
C GLY A 59 -4.39 7.22 11.57
N MET A 60 -3.40 6.40 11.17
CA MET A 60 -2.98 5.23 11.97
C MET A 60 -2.29 5.58 13.31
N ILE A 61 -1.73 6.78 13.43
CA ILE A 61 -1.00 7.20 14.64
C ILE A 61 -1.78 8.18 15.52
N LEU A 62 -2.94 8.66 15.06
CA LEU A 62 -3.80 9.52 15.85
C LEU A 62 -4.69 8.69 16.78
N GLU A 63 -5.06 9.28 17.91
CA GLU A 63 -6.11 8.75 18.79
C GLU A 63 -7.47 8.75 18.06
N SER A 64 -8.47 8.10 18.67
CA SER A 64 -9.83 8.06 18.13
C SER A 64 -10.42 9.45 17.90
N ASP A 65 -11.39 9.55 17.02
CA ASP A 65 -12.12 10.80 16.72
C ASP A 65 -12.69 11.44 17.98
N ALA A 66 -13.10 10.63 18.96
CA ALA A 66 -13.66 11.11 20.23
C ALA A 66 -12.64 11.89 21.07
N SER A 67 -11.36 11.65 20.90
CA SER A 67 -10.26 12.29 21.63
C SER A 67 -10.03 13.75 21.21
N TYR A 68 -10.60 14.19 20.09
CA TYR A 68 -10.37 15.53 19.55
C TYR A 68 -11.66 16.38 19.53
N PRO A 69 -11.59 17.69 19.87
CA PRO A 69 -12.75 18.58 19.85
C PRO A 69 -13.43 18.66 18.48
N ASP A 70 -12.65 18.64 17.38
CA ASP A 70 -13.13 18.73 16.01
C ASP A 70 -13.57 17.37 15.42
N LYS A 71 -13.49 16.30 16.24
CA LYS A 71 -13.83 14.92 15.81
C LYS A 71 -13.06 14.44 14.57
N LYS A 72 -11.83 14.93 14.39
CA LYS A 72 -10.91 14.52 13.34
C LYS A 72 -9.75 13.74 13.97
N GLY A 73 -9.94 12.48 14.22
CA GLY A 73 -8.93 11.55 14.72
C GLY A 73 -8.55 10.50 13.67
N GLY A 74 -8.17 9.33 14.16
CA GLY A 74 -7.72 8.22 13.31
C GLY A 74 -8.78 7.76 12.33
N GLU A 75 -10.00 7.52 12.84
CA GLU A 75 -11.11 7.00 12.02
C GLU A 75 -11.51 7.99 10.93
N TYR A 76 -11.53 9.29 11.23
CA TYR A 76 -11.84 10.34 10.26
C TYR A 76 -10.91 10.33 9.06
N TYR A 77 -9.59 10.28 9.29
CA TYR A 77 -8.62 10.32 8.19
C TYR A 77 -8.56 9.00 7.42
N ILE A 78 -8.74 7.86 8.09
CA ILE A 78 -8.81 6.55 7.43
C ILE A 78 -10.06 6.47 6.55
N ASP A 79 -11.23 6.87 7.06
CA ASP A 79 -12.47 6.93 6.28
C ASP A 79 -12.37 7.93 5.12
N TYR A 80 -11.71 9.08 5.34
CA TYR A 80 -11.45 10.04 4.28
C TYR A 80 -10.68 9.41 3.13
N VAL A 81 -9.55 8.76 3.42
CA VAL A 81 -8.71 8.11 2.40
C VAL A 81 -9.48 7.06 1.62
N LEU A 82 -10.32 6.27 2.28
CA LEU A 82 -11.03 5.18 1.63
C LEU A 82 -12.27 5.65 0.84
N ASN A 83 -13.06 6.56 1.39
CA ASN A 83 -14.42 6.82 0.95
C ASN A 83 -14.72 8.28 0.56
N ARG A 84 -13.93 9.27 1.02
CA ARG A 84 -14.24 10.69 0.82
C ARG A 84 -13.29 11.34 -0.18
N SER A 85 -13.80 12.35 -0.86
CA SER A 85 -13.03 13.10 -1.85
C SER A 85 -13.26 14.60 -1.73
N SER A 86 -12.19 15.36 -1.97
CA SER A 86 -12.24 16.78 -2.29
C SER A 86 -11.87 17.01 -3.75
N ILE A 87 -11.93 18.26 -4.21
CA ILE A 87 -11.43 18.60 -5.54
C ILE A 87 -9.90 18.44 -5.67
N ARG A 88 -9.19 18.30 -4.55
CA ARG A 88 -7.71 18.26 -4.50
C ARG A 88 -7.17 16.90 -4.05
N GLN A 89 -7.97 16.08 -3.40
CA GLN A 89 -7.58 14.76 -2.92
C GLN A 89 -8.76 13.80 -3.03
N TRP A 90 -8.66 12.83 -3.92
CA TRP A 90 -9.69 11.80 -4.11
C TRP A 90 -9.45 10.60 -3.18
N SER A 91 -10.56 9.94 -2.86
CA SER A 91 -10.51 8.66 -2.15
C SER A 91 -9.82 7.58 -2.98
N LEU A 92 -9.36 6.53 -2.30
CA LEU A 92 -8.78 5.36 -3.00
C LEU A 92 -9.75 4.72 -3.97
N LYS A 93 -11.04 4.63 -3.58
CA LYS A 93 -12.09 4.07 -4.44
C LYS A 93 -12.29 4.91 -5.69
N GLN A 94 -12.47 6.21 -5.53
CA GLN A 94 -12.66 7.11 -6.69
C GLN A 94 -11.44 7.15 -7.60
N LEU A 95 -10.24 7.15 -7.04
CA LEU A 95 -9.01 7.12 -7.83
C LEU A 95 -8.87 5.82 -8.61
N ALA A 96 -9.20 4.67 -7.99
CA ALA A 96 -9.16 3.38 -8.65
C ALA A 96 -10.18 3.29 -9.80
N ASP A 97 -11.41 3.75 -9.57
CA ASP A 97 -12.48 3.78 -10.58
C ASP A 97 -12.15 4.70 -11.77
N TYR A 98 -11.43 5.78 -11.52
CA TYR A 98 -11.02 6.72 -12.55
C TYR A 98 -9.79 6.25 -13.33
N GLY A 99 -8.80 5.71 -12.65
CA GLY A 99 -7.47 5.48 -13.21
C GLY A 99 -7.25 4.08 -13.79
N TYR A 100 -8.02 3.08 -13.33
CA TYR A 100 -7.94 1.73 -13.85
C TYR A 100 -9.07 1.43 -14.84
N ASP A 101 -8.74 0.75 -15.91
CA ASP A 101 -9.73 0.07 -16.71
C ASP A 101 -10.30 -1.11 -15.90
N ALA A 102 -11.61 -1.12 -15.67
CA ALA A 102 -12.26 -2.08 -14.79
C ALA A 102 -12.25 -3.53 -15.33
N GLU A 103 -12.09 -3.70 -16.66
CA GLU A 103 -12.04 -5.01 -17.30
C GLU A 103 -10.64 -5.61 -17.26
N THR A 104 -9.64 -4.83 -17.66
CA THR A 104 -8.26 -5.28 -17.83
C THR A 104 -7.36 -5.06 -16.62
N GLY A 105 -7.69 -4.10 -15.75
CA GLY A 105 -6.82 -3.67 -14.64
C GLY A 105 -5.65 -2.79 -15.09
N ILE A 106 -5.67 -2.28 -16.31
CA ILE A 106 -4.62 -1.40 -16.84
C ILE A 106 -4.81 0.02 -16.32
N TRP A 107 -3.72 0.61 -15.80
CA TRP A 107 -3.69 1.98 -15.31
C TRP A 107 -3.53 2.97 -16.48
N ALA A 108 -4.17 4.14 -16.38
CA ALA A 108 -4.25 5.15 -17.46
C ALA A 108 -2.93 5.87 -17.76
N GLU A 109 -1.89 5.69 -16.97
CA GLU A 109 -0.56 6.27 -17.19
C GLU A 109 0.41 5.23 -17.80
N CYS A 110 1.63 5.65 -18.13
CA CYS A 110 2.65 4.77 -18.73
C CYS A 110 3.08 3.64 -17.75
N PRO A 111 3.71 2.55 -18.27
CA PRO A 111 3.98 1.35 -17.49
C PRO A 111 4.76 1.56 -16.21
N GLY A 112 5.74 2.47 -16.20
CA GLY A 112 6.50 2.76 -14.99
C GLY A 112 5.65 3.40 -13.88
N TYR A 113 4.75 4.32 -14.22
CA TYR A 113 3.79 4.87 -13.25
C TYR A 113 2.73 3.86 -12.84
N SER A 114 2.28 2.99 -13.76
CA SER A 114 1.41 1.87 -13.42
C SER A 114 2.01 1.01 -12.32
N GLN A 115 3.29 0.63 -12.44
CA GLN A 115 3.98 -0.15 -11.43
C GLN A 115 4.10 0.56 -10.07
N VAL A 116 4.35 1.86 -10.07
CA VAL A 116 4.36 2.66 -8.82
C VAL A 116 2.98 2.62 -8.17
N VAL A 117 1.93 2.83 -8.94
CA VAL A 117 0.54 2.83 -8.45
C VAL A 117 0.13 1.46 -7.92
N VAL A 118 0.40 0.39 -8.65
CA VAL A 118 0.13 -1.00 -8.19
C VAL A 118 0.94 -1.30 -6.92
N GLY A 119 2.21 -0.87 -6.88
CA GLY A 119 3.05 -1.00 -5.69
C GLY A 119 2.43 -0.31 -4.46
N ASP A 120 1.99 0.93 -4.62
CA ASP A 120 1.39 1.72 -3.55
C ASP A 120 0.03 1.15 -3.09
N TYR A 121 -0.83 0.69 -4.02
CA TYR A 121 -2.08 0.01 -3.63
C TYR A 121 -1.81 -1.29 -2.88
N THR A 122 -0.85 -2.10 -3.30
CA THR A 122 -0.52 -3.35 -2.58
C THR A 122 0.15 -3.11 -1.23
N ASP A 123 0.90 -2.01 -1.07
CA ASP A 123 1.36 -1.55 0.26
C ASP A 123 0.16 -1.22 1.15
N MET A 124 -0.83 -0.49 0.64
CA MET A 124 -2.03 -0.17 1.40
C MET A 124 -2.88 -1.42 1.72
N VAL A 125 -3.01 -2.38 0.80
CA VAL A 125 -3.63 -3.69 1.10
C VAL A 125 -2.99 -4.29 2.35
N THR A 126 -1.66 -4.30 2.42
CA THR A 126 -0.95 -4.85 3.58
C THR A 126 -1.22 -4.05 4.86
N ILE A 127 -1.22 -2.71 4.79
CA ILE A 127 -1.41 -1.85 5.95
C ILE A 127 -2.84 -1.94 6.49
N PHE A 128 -3.85 -1.84 5.62
CA PHE A 128 -5.26 -1.98 6.00
C PHE A 128 -5.54 -3.35 6.62
N ASP A 129 -5.00 -4.39 6.00
CA ASP A 129 -5.20 -5.76 6.45
C ASP A 129 -4.58 -6.02 7.83
N ARG A 130 -3.38 -5.49 8.09
CA ARG A 130 -2.68 -5.70 9.37
C ARG A 130 -3.23 -4.86 10.50
N ASN A 131 -3.51 -3.60 10.26
CA ASN A 131 -3.86 -2.65 11.31
C ASN A 131 -5.37 -2.54 11.53
N LEU A 132 -6.18 -2.77 10.50
CA LEU A 132 -7.64 -2.62 10.57
C LEU A 132 -8.39 -3.95 10.37
N GLY A 133 -7.70 -5.03 10.01
CA GLY A 133 -8.34 -6.28 9.65
C GLY A 133 -9.22 -6.19 8.40
N MET A 134 -9.03 -5.14 7.59
CA MET A 134 -9.82 -4.85 6.39
C MET A 134 -9.11 -5.37 5.15
N ASP A 135 -9.81 -6.18 4.36
CA ASP A 135 -9.34 -6.61 3.05
C ASP A 135 -9.63 -5.57 1.98
N LEU A 136 -8.66 -4.71 1.71
CA LEU A 136 -8.80 -3.63 0.72
C LEU A 136 -9.07 -4.17 -0.69
N THR A 137 -8.71 -5.43 -0.99
CA THR A 137 -8.99 -6.03 -2.30
C THR A 137 -10.46 -6.39 -2.52
N GLU A 138 -11.26 -6.45 -1.47
CA GLU A 138 -12.72 -6.56 -1.57
C GLU A 138 -13.36 -5.18 -1.72
N GLU A 139 -12.82 -4.17 -1.04
CA GLU A 139 -13.28 -2.78 -1.16
C GLU A 139 -12.95 -2.17 -2.53
N ILE A 140 -11.83 -2.57 -3.14
CA ILE A 140 -11.34 -2.09 -4.44
C ILE A 140 -10.91 -3.30 -5.29
N PRO A 141 -11.86 -4.04 -5.88
CA PRO A 141 -11.56 -5.31 -6.56
C PRO A 141 -10.62 -5.21 -7.75
N VAL A 142 -10.52 -4.04 -8.39
CA VAL A 142 -9.63 -3.83 -9.53
C VAL A 142 -8.16 -3.99 -9.17
N ILE A 143 -7.76 -3.85 -7.91
CA ILE A 143 -6.37 -4.07 -7.46
C ILE A 143 -5.89 -5.47 -7.84
N LYS A 144 -6.73 -6.50 -7.68
CA LYS A 144 -6.39 -7.89 -8.06
C LYS A 144 -6.11 -8.01 -9.56
N LYS A 145 -6.93 -7.34 -10.39
CA LYS A 145 -6.73 -7.31 -11.85
C LYS A 145 -5.48 -6.53 -12.22
N ALA A 146 -5.24 -5.39 -11.58
CA ALA A 146 -4.07 -4.57 -11.81
C ALA A 146 -2.77 -5.33 -11.54
N VAL A 147 -2.69 -6.05 -10.42
CA VAL A 147 -1.52 -6.90 -10.11
C VAL A 147 -1.36 -8.03 -11.12
N ALA A 148 -2.46 -8.62 -11.60
CA ALA A 148 -2.41 -9.68 -12.62
C ALA A 148 -2.06 -9.13 -14.02
N ALA A 149 -2.37 -7.87 -14.30
CA ALA A 149 -2.06 -7.20 -15.56
C ALA A 149 -0.61 -6.72 -15.65
N ASP A 150 0.05 -6.45 -14.53
CA ASP A 150 1.38 -5.84 -14.47
C ASP A 150 2.46 -6.60 -15.29
N PRO A 151 2.50 -7.96 -15.34
CA PRO A 151 3.38 -8.70 -16.23
C PRO A 151 3.15 -8.47 -17.74
N GLN A 152 1.99 -7.97 -18.14
CA GLN A 152 1.69 -7.70 -19.56
C GLN A 152 2.47 -6.50 -20.12
N TYR A 153 3.06 -5.67 -19.25
CA TYR A 153 3.94 -4.57 -19.65
C TYR A 153 5.39 -5.00 -19.88
N LEU A 154 5.70 -6.31 -19.86
CA LEU A 154 7.07 -6.80 -19.97
C LEU A 154 7.43 -7.21 -21.38
N PHE A 155 8.68 -6.95 -21.75
CA PHE A 155 9.34 -7.60 -22.87
C PHE A 155 9.74 -9.04 -22.51
N PRO A 156 10.10 -9.87 -23.51
CA PRO A 156 10.52 -11.27 -23.26
C PRO A 156 11.71 -11.43 -22.31
N ASP A 157 12.53 -10.40 -22.15
CA ASP A 157 13.66 -10.33 -21.19
C ASP A 157 13.24 -9.94 -19.77
N CYS A 158 11.94 -9.86 -19.50
CA CYS A 158 11.34 -9.44 -18.24
C CYS A 158 11.63 -7.97 -17.85
N MET A 159 12.05 -7.14 -18.81
CA MET A 159 12.15 -5.70 -18.61
C MET A 159 10.81 -5.03 -18.93
N THR A 160 10.45 -4.02 -18.18
CA THR A 160 9.23 -3.24 -18.45
C THR A 160 9.36 -2.40 -19.69
N MET A 161 8.27 -2.19 -20.40
CA MET A 161 8.24 -1.26 -21.51
C MET A 161 8.54 0.16 -21.03
N GLY A 162 9.46 0.83 -21.73
CA GLY A 162 9.90 2.19 -21.39
C GLY A 162 9.33 3.22 -22.36
N PHE A 163 8.01 3.36 -22.42
CA PHE A 163 7.40 4.44 -23.17
C PHE A 163 6.79 5.50 -22.26
N GLY A 164 6.58 6.70 -22.78
CA GLY A 164 6.16 7.86 -22.01
C GLY A 164 7.33 8.38 -21.16
N ASP A 165 7.03 8.89 -19.98
CA ASP A 165 8.00 9.49 -19.05
C ASP A 165 8.62 8.43 -18.10
N THR A 166 9.01 7.29 -18.65
CA THR A 166 9.62 6.20 -17.87
C THR A 166 10.74 5.49 -18.61
N HIS A 167 11.59 4.80 -17.86
CA HIS A 167 12.65 3.97 -18.39
C HIS A 167 12.32 2.49 -18.20
N PRO A 168 12.84 1.59 -19.08
CA PRO A 168 12.77 0.16 -18.85
C PRO A 168 13.35 -0.21 -17.49
N GLY A 169 12.68 -1.09 -16.77
CA GLY A 169 13.09 -1.54 -15.44
C GLY A 169 12.62 -2.96 -15.17
N LYS A 170 13.01 -3.51 -14.04
CA LYS A 170 12.53 -4.81 -13.60
C LYS A 170 11.24 -4.66 -12.81
N LEU A 171 10.32 -5.58 -13.01
CA LEU A 171 9.13 -5.69 -12.17
C LEU A 171 9.51 -5.92 -10.72
N ASN A 172 8.81 -5.24 -9.80
CA ASN A 172 9.02 -5.43 -8.37
C ASN A 172 8.21 -6.65 -7.86
N PRO A 173 8.85 -7.79 -7.53
CA PRO A 173 8.11 -8.98 -7.12
C PRO A 173 7.40 -8.83 -5.75
N ALA A 174 7.72 -7.80 -4.97
CA ALA A 174 7.07 -7.55 -3.68
C ALA A 174 5.56 -7.32 -3.81
N ILE A 175 5.08 -6.84 -4.96
CA ILE A 175 3.64 -6.70 -5.22
C ILE A 175 2.93 -8.04 -5.12
N PHE A 176 3.51 -9.10 -5.71
CA PHE A 176 2.95 -10.45 -5.65
C PHE A 176 3.05 -11.05 -4.25
N ALA A 177 4.18 -10.84 -3.54
CA ALA A 177 4.35 -11.33 -2.18
C ALA A 177 3.29 -10.76 -1.23
N ARG A 178 2.92 -9.47 -1.37
CA ARG A 178 1.86 -8.84 -0.59
C ARG A 178 0.50 -9.45 -0.88
N MET A 179 0.22 -9.72 -2.17
CA MET A 179 -1.03 -10.34 -2.57
C MET A 179 -1.14 -11.81 -2.13
N VAL A 180 -0.02 -12.55 -2.13
CA VAL A 180 0.03 -13.90 -1.54
C VAL A 180 -0.30 -13.85 -0.05
N ALA A 181 0.33 -12.93 0.71
CA ALA A 181 0.06 -12.76 2.13
C ALA A 181 -1.39 -12.41 2.43
N ASN A 182 -1.98 -11.49 1.65
CA ASN A 182 -3.40 -11.15 1.76
C ASN A 182 -4.30 -12.37 1.47
N ALA A 183 -4.05 -13.07 0.36
CA ALA A 183 -4.82 -14.24 -0.01
C ALA A 183 -4.75 -15.36 1.04
N GLN A 184 -3.57 -15.61 1.62
CA GLN A 184 -3.37 -16.57 2.71
C GLN A 184 -4.19 -16.20 3.95
N LYS A 185 -4.10 -14.93 4.37
CA LYS A 185 -4.82 -14.44 5.55
C LYS A 185 -6.34 -14.60 5.42
N HIS A 186 -6.87 -14.36 4.23
CA HIS A 186 -8.30 -14.42 3.95
C HIS A 186 -8.77 -15.76 3.36
N GLY A 187 -7.90 -16.77 3.30
CA GLY A 187 -8.26 -18.11 2.83
C GLY A 187 -8.61 -18.21 1.34
N LYS A 188 -8.13 -17.26 0.50
CA LYS A 188 -8.44 -17.16 -0.93
C LYS A 188 -7.51 -18.02 -1.77
N LYS A 189 -7.71 -19.34 -1.77
CA LYS A 189 -6.79 -20.32 -2.35
C LYS A 189 -6.46 -20.14 -3.83
N ASP A 190 -7.40 -19.72 -4.66
CA ASP A 190 -7.16 -19.51 -6.10
C ASP A 190 -6.29 -18.28 -6.33
N GLN A 191 -6.51 -17.19 -5.59
CA GLN A 191 -5.65 -16.00 -5.64
C GLN A 191 -4.25 -16.29 -5.08
N GLU A 192 -4.16 -17.02 -3.98
CA GLU A 192 -2.88 -17.49 -3.41
C GLU A 192 -2.07 -18.24 -4.47
N ARG A 193 -2.70 -19.21 -5.17
CA ARG A 193 -2.08 -19.98 -6.23
C ARG A 193 -1.60 -19.08 -7.38
N GLN A 194 -2.47 -18.21 -7.88
CA GLN A 194 -2.16 -17.29 -8.97
C GLN A 194 -0.96 -16.40 -8.64
N PHE A 195 -1.02 -15.69 -7.50
CA PHE A 195 0.04 -14.74 -7.14
C PHE A 195 1.33 -15.43 -6.69
N THR A 196 1.26 -16.66 -6.15
CA THR A 196 2.45 -17.47 -5.86
C THR A 196 3.16 -17.87 -7.15
N ALA A 197 2.44 -18.23 -8.21
CA ALA A 197 3.05 -18.54 -9.50
C ALA A 197 3.77 -17.32 -10.08
N MET A 198 3.16 -16.14 -10.03
CA MET A 198 3.77 -14.89 -10.46
C MET A 198 5.01 -14.53 -9.61
N LEU A 199 4.90 -14.63 -8.29
CA LEU A 199 6.01 -14.37 -7.38
C LEU A 199 7.23 -15.24 -7.72
N LYS A 200 7.03 -16.53 -7.97
CA LYS A 200 8.12 -17.45 -8.33
C LYS A 200 8.75 -17.13 -9.68
N LEU A 201 7.96 -16.65 -10.63
CA LEU A 201 8.47 -16.25 -11.94
C LEU A 201 9.45 -15.07 -11.83
N PHE A 202 9.16 -14.10 -10.97
CA PHE A 202 9.94 -12.86 -10.85
C PHE A 202 10.91 -12.85 -9.66
N ASP A 203 10.73 -13.70 -8.67
CA ASP A 203 11.65 -13.94 -7.55
C ASP A 203 11.73 -15.45 -7.25
N PRO A 204 12.52 -16.21 -8.01
CA PRO A 204 12.69 -17.67 -7.78
C PRO A 204 13.19 -18.00 -6.35
N ASP A 205 13.80 -17.04 -5.68
CA ASP A 205 14.33 -17.17 -4.32
C ASP A 205 13.33 -16.73 -3.25
N ALA A 206 12.09 -16.37 -3.62
CA ALA A 206 11.08 -15.88 -2.70
C ALA A 206 10.80 -16.83 -1.52
N SER A 207 10.89 -18.14 -1.76
CA SER A 207 10.68 -19.19 -0.73
C SER A 207 11.89 -19.45 0.16
N LYS A 208 13.09 -18.91 -0.18
CA LYS A 208 14.29 -19.12 0.62
C LYS A 208 14.26 -18.27 1.89
N PRO A 209 14.79 -18.78 3.02
CA PRO A 209 14.99 -17.96 4.22
C PRO A 209 15.76 -16.68 3.91
N ALA A 210 15.45 -15.60 4.63
CA ALA A 210 16.09 -14.31 4.43
C ALA A 210 17.63 -14.38 4.51
N THR A 211 18.16 -15.28 5.35
CA THR A 211 19.59 -15.54 5.52
C THR A 211 20.27 -16.14 4.27
N GLU A 212 19.50 -16.74 3.38
CA GLU A 212 20.00 -17.36 2.15
C GLU A 212 19.81 -16.48 0.92
N LYS A 213 19.12 -15.36 1.05
CA LYS A 213 18.90 -14.42 -0.05
C LYS A 213 20.13 -13.54 -0.27
N LYS A 214 20.62 -13.47 -1.51
CA LYS A 214 21.79 -12.65 -1.88
C LYS A 214 21.58 -11.14 -1.71
N ASN A 215 20.34 -10.65 -1.71
CA ASN A 215 19.99 -9.22 -1.56
C ASN A 215 18.76 -9.08 -0.66
N VAL A 216 19.00 -8.97 0.65
CA VAL A 216 17.92 -8.69 1.60
C VAL A 216 17.69 -7.19 1.64
N ARG A 217 16.80 -6.65 0.81
CA ARG A 217 16.09 -5.40 1.14
C ARG A 217 14.94 -5.80 2.08
N VAL A 218 15.18 -5.67 3.36
CA VAL A 218 14.10 -5.77 4.34
C VAL A 218 13.22 -4.55 4.14
N ALA A 219 12.07 -4.73 3.49
CA ALA A 219 11.07 -3.68 3.45
C ALA A 219 10.58 -3.44 4.87
N VAL A 220 10.37 -2.18 5.25
CA VAL A 220 9.83 -1.82 6.59
C VAL A 220 8.55 -2.61 6.90
N THR A 221 7.74 -2.90 5.89
CA THR A 221 6.56 -3.75 5.99
C THR A 221 6.83 -5.19 6.43
N SER A 222 8.05 -5.71 6.29
CA SER A 222 8.40 -7.06 6.75
C SER A 222 8.75 -7.12 8.23
N PHE A 223 9.09 -6.00 8.87
CA PHE A 223 9.32 -5.94 10.32
C PHE A 223 8.04 -6.17 11.13
N PHE A 224 6.89 -5.88 10.56
CA PHE A 224 5.58 -6.02 11.21
C PHE A 224 4.89 -7.35 10.88
N SER A 225 5.58 -8.29 10.26
CA SER A 225 5.02 -9.62 10.01
C SER A 225 5.31 -10.54 11.18
N ASP A 226 4.30 -10.83 11.99
CA ASP A 226 4.39 -11.81 13.09
C ASP A 226 4.63 -13.24 12.58
N LYS A 227 4.48 -13.45 11.28
CA LYS A 227 4.73 -14.76 10.65
C LYS A 227 5.52 -14.57 9.36
N PRO A 228 6.55 -15.39 9.12
CA PRO A 228 7.21 -15.44 7.83
C PRO A 228 6.18 -15.78 6.74
N LEU A 229 6.36 -15.23 5.54
CA LEU A 229 5.57 -15.62 4.38
C LEU A 229 5.83 -17.10 4.09
N VAL A 230 4.83 -17.94 4.34
CA VAL A 230 4.88 -19.36 3.99
C VAL A 230 4.31 -19.52 2.59
N ILE A 231 5.18 -19.84 1.63
CA ILE A 231 4.76 -20.12 0.26
C ILE A 231 4.51 -21.62 0.18
N ASP A 232 3.24 -22.00 0.02
CA ASP A 232 2.87 -23.40 -0.20
C ASP A 232 3.22 -23.81 -1.63
N LEU A 233 4.32 -24.57 -1.74
CA LEU A 233 4.83 -25.05 -3.02
C LEU A 233 3.97 -26.16 -3.62
N SER A 234 3.12 -26.82 -2.83
CA SER A 234 2.25 -27.89 -3.31
C SER A 234 1.10 -27.38 -4.19
N LEU A 235 0.78 -26.07 -4.12
CA LEU A 235 -0.28 -25.44 -4.91
C LEU A 235 0.11 -25.19 -6.37
N ILE A 236 1.36 -25.47 -6.76
CA ILE A 236 1.84 -25.24 -8.12
C ILE A 236 2.04 -26.60 -8.79
N HIS A 237 0.99 -27.02 -9.48
CA HIS A 237 1.13 -28.00 -10.54
C HIS A 237 1.45 -27.25 -11.85
N ILE A 238 2.68 -27.43 -12.34
CA ILE A 238 3.08 -27.08 -13.69
C ILE A 238 2.53 -28.17 -14.62
#